data_6f136e6cefb927052ec677c379389768
#
_entry.id   6f136e6cefb927052ec677c379389768
#
_cell.length_a   1.000
_cell.length_b   1.000
_cell.length_c   1.000
_cell.angle_alpha   90.00
_cell.angle_beta   90.00
_cell.angle_gamma   90.00
#
_symmetry.space_group_name_H-M   'P 1'
#
loop_
_entity.id
_entity.type
_entity.pdbx_description
1 polymer ?
#
loop_
_entity_poly.entity_id
_entity_poly.type
_entity_poly.pdbx_seq_one_letter_code
_entity_poly.pdbx_strand_id
1 'polypeptide(L)'
;FVDWMGTKKGYLWAIGVWSFGACIHAACGWATMHIEGFESIEAMKAVENGSAAALAIASVSVWLFLAARGILALGEAGNFPAAIKTTAEYFPKKDRAFATSIFNAGASVGALVAPATIPPLAAAFGWEMAFIIIGALGFIWMGFWVFMYDKPQNSKHVNEAELAYIQQD
;
A
#
# COMPACT_ATOMS: atom_id res chain seq x y z
N PHE A 1 -2.96 -0.26 -17.53
CA PHE A 1 -3.24 -1.31 -16.54
C PHE A 1 -4.69 -1.20 -16.03
N VAL A 2 -5.05 -0.13 -15.30
CA VAL A 2 -6.42 0.09 -14.76
C VAL A 2 -7.47 0.18 -15.87
N ASP A 3 -7.12 0.76 -17.03
CA ASP A 3 -8.02 0.86 -18.18
C ASP A 3 -8.30 -0.49 -18.83
N TRP A 4 -7.30 -1.37 -18.87
CA TRP A 4 -7.43 -2.70 -19.42
C TRP A 4 -8.22 -3.66 -18.51
N MET A 5 -7.97 -3.62 -17.20
CA MET A 5 -8.63 -4.52 -16.23
C MET A 5 -9.97 -3.98 -15.72
N GLY A 6 -10.28 -2.72 -15.94
CA GLY A 6 -11.39 -2.00 -15.32
C GLY A 6 -11.07 -1.53 -13.90
N THR A 7 -11.79 -0.54 -13.44
CA THR A 7 -11.50 0.18 -12.17
C THR A 7 -11.53 -0.74 -10.95
N LYS A 8 -12.57 -1.58 -10.81
CA LYS A 8 -12.70 -2.48 -9.64
C LYS A 8 -11.50 -3.40 -9.49
N LYS A 9 -11.17 -4.14 -10.55
CA LYS A 9 -10.08 -5.12 -10.55
C LYS A 9 -8.70 -4.45 -10.54
N GLY A 10 -8.54 -3.38 -11.32
CA GLY A 10 -7.27 -2.65 -11.39
C GLY A 10 -6.87 -2.06 -10.03
N TYR A 11 -7.83 -1.49 -9.29
CA TYR A 11 -7.58 -0.96 -7.96
C TYR A 11 -7.27 -2.06 -6.95
N LEU A 12 -8.01 -3.20 -6.98
CA LEU A 12 -7.71 -4.35 -6.13
C LEU A 12 -6.30 -4.89 -6.37
N TRP A 13 -5.87 -5.00 -7.62
CA TRP A 13 -4.51 -5.41 -7.96
C TRP A 13 -3.46 -4.43 -7.42
N ALA A 14 -3.67 -3.14 -7.61
CA ALA A 14 -2.75 -2.11 -7.13
C ALA A 14 -2.57 -2.19 -5.60
N ILE A 15 -3.67 -2.19 -4.85
CA ILE A 15 -3.63 -2.28 -3.39
C ILE A 15 -3.12 -3.66 -2.92
N GLY A 16 -3.50 -4.74 -3.60
CA GLY A 16 -3.03 -6.10 -3.28
C GLY A 16 -1.52 -6.23 -3.40
N VAL A 17 -0.94 -5.78 -4.51
CA VAL A 17 0.51 -5.79 -4.72
C VAL A 17 1.22 -4.85 -3.72
N TRP A 18 0.65 -3.68 -3.44
CA TRP A 18 1.17 -2.75 -2.43
C TRP A 18 1.16 -3.37 -1.03
N SER A 19 0.04 -3.96 -0.59
CA SER A 19 -0.10 -4.60 0.72
C SER A 19 0.82 -5.80 0.87
N PHE A 20 0.93 -6.62 -0.17
CA PHE A 20 1.86 -7.76 -0.21
C PHE A 20 3.31 -7.28 -0.13
N GLY A 21 3.67 -6.25 -0.90
CA GLY A 21 4.99 -5.63 -0.82
C GLY A 21 5.31 -5.09 0.57
N ALA A 22 4.33 -4.49 1.26
CA ALA A 22 4.49 -4.07 2.65
C ALA A 22 4.80 -5.27 3.58
N CYS A 23 4.04 -6.36 3.48
CA CYS A 23 4.27 -7.56 4.28
C CYS A 23 5.64 -8.22 3.99
N ILE A 24 6.10 -8.22 2.74
CA ILE A 24 7.42 -8.76 2.37
C ILE A 24 8.54 -8.01 3.10
N HIS A 25 8.42 -6.71 3.32
CA HIS A 25 9.43 -5.97 4.08
C HIS A 25 9.65 -6.56 5.48
N ALA A 26 8.60 -7.03 6.14
CA ALA A 26 8.70 -7.68 7.44
C ALA A 26 9.54 -8.98 7.40
N ALA A 27 9.54 -9.68 6.26
CA ALA A 27 10.30 -10.91 6.09
C ALA A 27 11.77 -10.67 5.73
N CYS A 28 12.18 -9.45 5.34
CA CYS A 28 13.55 -9.20 4.87
C CYS A 28 14.61 -9.48 5.94
N GLY A 29 14.35 -9.13 7.20
CA GLY A 29 15.27 -9.42 8.31
C GLY A 29 15.48 -10.92 8.52
N TRP A 30 14.39 -11.68 8.53
CA TRP A 30 14.42 -13.13 8.63
C TRP A 30 15.12 -13.79 7.43
N ALA A 31 14.85 -13.32 6.22
CA ALA A 31 15.52 -13.81 5.02
C ALA A 31 17.03 -13.50 5.04
N THR A 32 17.44 -12.33 5.49
CA THR A 32 18.86 -11.98 5.65
C THR A 32 19.54 -12.94 6.64
N MET A 33 18.91 -13.19 7.78
CA MET A 33 19.43 -14.11 8.80
C MET A 33 19.70 -15.51 8.22
N HIS A 34 18.75 -16.05 7.45
CA HIS A 34 18.91 -17.37 6.84
C HIS A 34 19.96 -17.42 5.73
N ILE A 35 20.04 -16.37 4.91
CA ILE A 35 21.02 -16.29 3.81
C ILE A 35 22.45 -16.22 4.37
N GLU A 36 22.66 -15.44 5.43
CA GLU A 36 23.96 -15.29 6.10
C GLU A 36 24.27 -16.42 7.10
N GLY A 37 23.36 -17.36 7.31
CA GLY A 37 23.58 -18.56 8.12
C GLY A 37 23.59 -18.33 9.63
N PHE A 38 22.89 -17.30 10.12
CA PHE A 38 22.75 -17.06 11.56
C PHE A 38 21.62 -17.91 12.16
N GLU A 39 21.84 -18.39 13.38
CA GLU A 39 20.86 -19.20 14.13
C GLU A 39 19.68 -18.37 14.67
N SER A 40 19.91 -17.06 14.90
CA SER A 40 18.88 -16.15 15.42
C SER A 40 19.11 -14.70 14.95
N ILE A 41 18.03 -13.91 15.00
CA ILE A 41 18.09 -12.47 14.70
C ILE A 41 18.96 -11.74 15.74
N GLU A 42 18.94 -12.18 16.99
CA GLU A 42 19.78 -11.65 18.08
C GLU A 42 21.25 -11.89 17.79
N ALA A 43 21.62 -13.09 17.35
CA ALA A 43 23.00 -13.43 16.97
C ALA A 43 23.46 -12.55 15.78
N MET A 44 22.60 -12.35 14.78
CA MET A 44 22.90 -11.47 13.66
C MET A 44 23.08 -9.99 14.09
N LYS A 45 22.22 -9.50 15.01
CA LYS A 45 22.31 -8.13 15.55
C LYS A 45 23.53 -7.91 16.47
N ALA A 46 24.06 -8.97 17.05
CA ALA A 46 25.24 -8.91 17.93
C ALA A 46 26.57 -8.83 17.16
N VAL A 47 26.57 -8.93 15.83
CA VAL A 47 27.76 -8.84 15.00
C VAL A 47 28.42 -7.45 15.15
N GLU A 48 29.73 -7.43 15.36
CA GLU A 48 30.47 -6.19 15.53
C GLU A 48 30.39 -5.27 14.29
N ASN A 49 30.03 -4.03 14.53
CA ASN A 49 29.93 -3.02 13.47
C ASN A 49 31.28 -2.81 12.76
N GLY A 50 31.23 -2.78 11.44
CA GLY A 50 32.43 -2.60 10.60
C GLY A 50 33.18 -3.89 10.29
N SER A 51 32.75 -5.05 10.83
CA SER A 51 33.30 -6.35 10.46
C SER A 51 32.89 -6.78 9.06
N ALA A 52 33.62 -7.72 8.45
CA ALA A 52 33.24 -8.30 7.15
C ALA A 52 31.84 -8.95 7.18
N ALA A 53 31.48 -9.59 8.29
CA ALA A 53 30.16 -10.16 8.48
C ALA A 53 29.06 -9.09 8.53
N ALA A 54 29.31 -7.94 9.20
CA ALA A 54 28.36 -6.83 9.22
C ALA A 54 28.15 -6.23 7.82
N LEU A 55 29.22 -6.15 7.01
CA LEU A 55 29.11 -5.68 5.62
C LEU A 55 28.33 -6.66 4.75
N ALA A 56 28.50 -7.97 4.92
CA ALA A 56 27.74 -9.00 4.21
C ALA A 56 26.24 -8.92 4.57
N ILE A 57 25.91 -8.86 5.85
CA ILE A 57 24.53 -8.67 6.36
C ILE A 57 23.91 -7.41 5.74
N ALA A 58 24.62 -6.29 5.78
CA ALA A 58 24.14 -5.02 5.23
C ALA A 58 23.88 -5.13 3.72
N SER A 59 24.79 -5.75 2.97
CA SER A 59 24.66 -5.93 1.52
C SER A 59 23.42 -6.78 1.17
N VAL A 60 23.26 -7.94 1.78
CA VAL A 60 22.09 -8.82 1.56
C VAL A 60 20.80 -8.11 1.95
N SER A 61 20.77 -7.48 3.13
CA SER A 61 19.60 -6.71 3.60
C SER A 61 19.20 -5.63 2.60
N VAL A 62 20.15 -4.83 2.11
CA VAL A 62 19.87 -3.74 1.15
C VAL A 62 19.21 -4.28 -0.11
N TRP A 63 19.71 -5.36 -0.70
CA TRP A 63 19.14 -5.94 -1.91
C TRP A 63 17.75 -6.51 -1.68
N LEU A 64 17.50 -7.18 -0.54
CA LEU A 64 16.19 -7.70 -0.19
C LEU A 64 15.18 -6.56 0.02
N PHE A 65 15.56 -5.52 0.76
CA PHE A 65 14.69 -4.34 0.95
C PHE A 65 14.45 -3.59 -0.36
N LEU A 66 15.43 -3.47 -1.24
CA LEU A 66 15.24 -2.86 -2.57
C LEU A 66 14.26 -3.67 -3.42
N ALA A 67 14.36 -5.00 -3.41
CA ALA A 67 13.42 -5.86 -4.12
C ALA A 67 12.00 -5.73 -3.56
N ALA A 68 11.85 -5.77 -2.23
CA ALA A 68 10.57 -5.57 -1.55
C ALA A 68 9.97 -4.18 -1.87
N ARG A 69 10.82 -3.14 -1.86
CA ARG A 69 10.42 -1.77 -2.22
C ARG A 69 10.00 -1.66 -3.68
N GLY A 70 10.67 -2.37 -4.58
CA GLY A 70 10.28 -2.46 -6.00
C GLY A 70 8.87 -3.04 -6.17
N ILE A 71 8.55 -4.14 -5.48
CA ILE A 71 7.23 -4.75 -5.50
C ILE A 71 6.18 -3.76 -4.94
N LEU A 72 6.47 -3.14 -3.81
CA LEU A 72 5.58 -2.15 -3.19
C LEU A 72 5.32 -0.96 -4.13
N ALA A 73 6.35 -0.44 -4.78
CA ALA A 73 6.25 0.69 -5.71
C ALA A 73 5.41 0.36 -6.95
N LEU A 74 5.45 -0.89 -7.45
CA LEU A 74 4.59 -1.34 -8.55
C LEU A 74 3.10 -1.25 -8.16
N GLY A 75 2.74 -1.63 -6.94
CA GLY A 75 1.38 -1.48 -6.42
C GLY A 75 1.00 -0.01 -6.23
N GLU A 76 1.90 0.78 -5.63
CA GLU A 76 1.71 2.21 -5.37
C GLU A 76 1.45 3.00 -6.66
N ALA A 77 2.19 2.70 -7.74
CA ALA A 77 2.04 3.37 -9.03
C ALA A 77 0.64 3.22 -9.65
N GLY A 78 -0.08 2.14 -9.35
CA GLY A 78 -1.46 1.92 -9.82
C GLY A 78 -2.54 2.62 -8.98
N ASN A 79 -2.22 3.02 -7.76
CA ASN A 79 -3.20 3.54 -6.80
C ASN A 79 -3.77 4.89 -7.23
N PHE A 80 -2.92 5.84 -7.57
CA PHE A 80 -3.34 7.20 -7.95
C PHE A 80 -4.17 7.23 -9.25
N PRO A 81 -3.77 6.57 -10.35
CA PRO A 81 -4.59 6.45 -11.54
C PRO A 81 -5.95 5.78 -11.28
N ALA A 82 -6.00 4.76 -10.42
CA ALA A 82 -7.24 4.10 -10.05
C ALA A 82 -8.19 5.03 -9.27
N ALA A 83 -7.66 5.84 -8.34
CA ALA A 83 -8.43 6.83 -7.60
C ALA A 83 -9.01 7.92 -8.53
N ILE A 84 -8.20 8.45 -9.45
CA ILE A 84 -8.67 9.43 -10.45
C ILE A 84 -9.75 8.83 -11.34
N LYS A 85 -9.58 7.59 -11.77
CA LYS A 85 -10.58 6.90 -12.60
C LYS A 85 -11.89 6.68 -11.84
N THR A 86 -11.83 6.26 -10.58
CA THR A 86 -13.00 6.16 -9.71
C THR A 86 -13.72 7.49 -9.59
N THR A 87 -12.98 8.58 -9.38
CA THR A 87 -13.54 9.93 -9.34
C THR A 87 -14.21 10.29 -10.67
N ALA A 88 -13.60 9.94 -11.80
CA ALA A 88 -14.17 10.21 -13.11
C ALA A 88 -15.45 9.39 -13.40
N GLU A 89 -15.61 8.24 -12.79
CA GLU A 89 -16.79 7.38 -12.92
C GLU A 89 -17.98 7.84 -12.04
N TYR A 90 -17.71 8.45 -10.88
CA TYR A 90 -18.73 8.84 -9.91
C TYR A 90 -19.07 10.33 -9.87
N PHE A 91 -18.28 11.17 -10.53
CA PHE A 91 -18.48 12.62 -10.52
C PHE A 91 -18.54 13.20 -11.95
N PRO A 92 -19.50 14.10 -12.23
CA PRO A 92 -19.53 14.87 -13.47
C PRO A 92 -18.29 15.78 -13.55
N LYS A 93 -17.89 16.18 -14.75
CA LYS A 93 -16.64 16.93 -14.99
C LYS A 93 -16.46 18.14 -14.08
N LYS A 94 -17.55 18.88 -13.83
CA LYS A 94 -17.53 20.09 -12.98
C LYS A 94 -17.10 19.82 -11.53
N ASP A 95 -17.38 18.62 -10.98
CA ASP A 95 -17.13 18.28 -9.58
C ASP A 95 -15.86 17.45 -9.36
N ARG A 96 -15.23 16.96 -10.43
CA ARG A 96 -14.03 16.10 -10.35
C ARG A 96 -12.86 16.75 -9.65
N ALA A 97 -12.66 18.06 -9.87
CA ALA A 97 -11.59 18.80 -9.20
C ALA A 97 -11.76 18.81 -7.68
N PHE A 98 -12.99 19.03 -7.21
CA PHE A 98 -13.32 19.01 -5.80
C PHE A 98 -13.14 17.59 -5.19
N ALA A 99 -13.68 16.55 -5.84
CA ALA A 99 -13.53 15.17 -5.39
C ALA A 99 -12.05 14.74 -5.35
N THR A 100 -11.26 15.14 -6.36
CA THR A 100 -9.81 14.90 -6.40
C THR A 100 -9.09 15.60 -5.26
N SER A 101 -9.48 16.81 -4.88
CA SER A 101 -8.87 17.54 -3.76
C SER A 101 -9.12 16.85 -2.41
N ILE A 102 -10.28 16.21 -2.23
CA ILE A 102 -10.61 15.48 -0.99
C ILE A 102 -9.68 14.28 -0.82
N PHE A 103 -9.50 13.45 -1.83
CA PHE A 103 -8.61 12.29 -1.67
C PHE A 103 -7.12 12.70 -1.58
N ASN A 104 -6.71 13.80 -2.22
CA ASN A 104 -5.36 14.36 -2.03
C ASN A 104 -5.14 14.87 -0.61
N ALA A 105 -6.17 15.46 0.02
CA ALA A 105 -6.12 15.84 1.43
C ALA A 105 -5.88 14.61 2.33
N GLY A 106 -6.45 13.45 1.97
CA GLY A 106 -6.18 12.18 2.65
C GLY A 106 -4.71 11.79 2.64
N ALA A 107 -3.99 12.00 1.54
CA ALA A 107 -2.54 11.77 1.46
C ALA A 107 -1.76 12.70 2.42
N SER A 108 -2.15 13.96 2.52
CA SER A 108 -1.56 14.92 3.46
C SER A 108 -1.81 14.53 4.93
N VAL A 109 -3.02 14.07 5.25
CA VAL A 109 -3.34 13.53 6.58
C VAL A 109 -2.49 12.30 6.88
N GLY A 110 -2.33 11.40 5.93
CA GLY A 110 -1.46 10.22 6.06
C GLY A 110 -0.01 10.60 6.34
N ALA A 111 0.52 11.61 5.65
CA ALA A 111 1.88 12.11 5.86
C ALA A 111 2.11 12.71 7.26
N LEU A 112 1.06 13.23 7.90
CA LEU A 112 1.12 13.74 9.29
C LEU A 112 0.93 12.61 10.32
N VAL A 113 0.03 11.67 10.05
CA VAL A 113 -0.32 10.59 10.98
C VAL A 113 0.77 9.51 11.02
N ALA A 114 1.37 9.17 9.89
CA ALA A 114 2.36 8.10 9.81
C ALA A 114 3.60 8.33 10.72
N PRO A 115 4.26 9.50 10.74
CA PRO A 115 5.37 9.76 11.66
C PRO A 115 4.97 9.74 13.13
N ALA A 116 3.72 10.02 13.46
CA ALA A 116 3.21 9.98 14.83
C ALA A 116 2.84 8.57 15.31
N THR A 117 2.48 7.67 14.40
CA THR A 117 1.96 6.32 14.73
C THR A 117 2.97 5.21 14.50
N ILE A 118 3.75 5.27 13.41
CA ILE A 118 4.66 4.17 13.02
C ILE A 118 5.83 4.00 14.03
N PRO A 119 6.54 5.05 14.47
CA PRO A 119 7.64 4.88 15.42
C PRO A 119 7.20 4.29 16.76
N PRO A 120 6.12 4.75 17.44
CA PRO A 120 5.62 4.10 18.66
C PRO A 120 5.23 2.64 18.43
N LEU A 121 4.59 2.34 17.30
CA LEU A 121 4.20 0.99 16.94
C LEU A 121 5.43 0.08 16.77
N ALA A 122 6.45 0.56 16.07
CA ALA A 122 7.71 -0.16 15.88
C ALA A 122 8.49 -0.32 17.21
N ALA A 123 8.43 0.65 18.10
CA ALA A 123 9.03 0.55 19.42
C ALA A 123 8.33 -0.47 20.32
N ALA A 124 6.99 -0.59 20.22
CA ALA A 124 6.19 -1.50 21.05
C ALA A 124 6.22 -2.95 20.54
N PHE A 125 6.19 -3.18 19.23
CA PHE A 125 5.97 -4.50 18.62
C PHE A 125 7.09 -4.92 17.65
N GLY A 126 8.10 -4.09 17.43
CA GLY A 126 9.13 -4.31 16.43
C GLY A 126 8.73 -3.69 15.07
N TRP A 127 9.75 -3.34 14.28
CA TRP A 127 9.55 -2.72 12.97
C TRP A 127 8.86 -3.68 11.97
N GLU A 128 9.08 -4.98 12.10
CA GLU A 128 8.46 -6.01 11.27
C GLU A 128 6.92 -5.98 11.41
N MET A 129 6.45 -5.86 12.67
CA MET A 129 5.02 -5.78 12.95
C MET A 129 4.40 -4.49 12.40
N ALA A 130 5.13 -3.37 12.38
CA ALA A 130 4.64 -2.15 11.76
C ALA A 130 4.33 -2.36 10.26
N PHE A 131 5.19 -3.03 9.51
CA PHE A 131 4.95 -3.38 8.11
C PHE A 131 3.76 -4.34 7.93
N ILE A 132 3.65 -5.35 8.79
CA ILE A 132 2.53 -6.31 8.74
C ILE A 132 1.20 -5.60 9.00
N ILE A 133 1.12 -4.74 10.01
CA ILE A 133 -0.09 -4.00 10.37
C ILE A 133 -0.51 -3.09 9.22
N ILE A 134 0.42 -2.33 8.63
CA ILE A 134 0.13 -1.45 7.50
C ILE A 134 -0.31 -2.25 6.27
N GLY A 135 0.36 -3.36 5.96
CA GLY A 135 -0.06 -4.27 4.89
C GLY A 135 -1.44 -4.87 5.12
N ALA A 136 -1.74 -5.28 6.36
CA ALA A 136 -3.04 -5.82 6.76
C ALA A 136 -4.18 -4.79 6.59
N LEU A 137 -3.94 -3.51 6.92
CA LEU A 137 -4.90 -2.44 6.67
C LEU A 137 -5.26 -2.31 5.18
N GLY A 138 -4.29 -2.51 4.29
CA GLY A 138 -4.56 -2.53 2.86
C GLY A 138 -5.46 -3.70 2.45
N PHE A 139 -5.25 -4.91 2.99
CA PHE A 139 -6.13 -6.06 2.74
C PHE A 139 -7.54 -5.84 3.30
N ILE A 140 -7.68 -5.21 4.48
CA ILE A 140 -8.99 -4.83 5.05
C ILE A 140 -9.68 -3.85 4.11
N TRP A 141 -8.97 -2.82 3.62
CA TRP A 141 -9.49 -1.87 2.65
C TRP A 141 -9.96 -2.57 1.36
N MET A 142 -9.20 -3.55 0.85
CA MET A 142 -9.61 -4.36 -0.30
C MET A 142 -10.95 -5.07 -0.06
N GLY A 143 -11.17 -5.60 1.15
CA GLY A 143 -12.45 -6.18 1.55
C GLY A 143 -13.59 -5.16 1.40
N PHE A 144 -13.44 -3.97 1.98
CA PHE A 144 -14.43 -2.90 1.81
C PHE A 144 -14.65 -2.55 0.34
N TRP A 145 -13.59 -2.42 -0.46
CA TRP A 145 -13.70 -2.10 -1.87
C TRP A 145 -14.49 -3.13 -2.67
N VAL A 146 -14.27 -4.42 -2.42
CA VAL A 146 -15.00 -5.51 -3.10
C VAL A 146 -16.50 -5.41 -2.87
N PHE A 147 -16.92 -5.09 -1.63
CA PHE A 147 -18.33 -5.05 -1.25
C PHE A 147 -19.01 -3.71 -1.57
N MET A 148 -18.28 -2.60 -1.51
CA MET A 148 -18.86 -1.26 -1.65
C MET A 148 -18.80 -0.71 -3.07
N TYR A 149 -17.76 -1.08 -3.85
CA TYR A 149 -17.60 -0.52 -5.18
C TYR A 149 -18.29 -1.36 -6.25
N ASP A 150 -19.18 -0.72 -6.99
CA ASP A 150 -19.68 -1.15 -8.29
C ASP A 150 -19.71 0.07 -9.22
N LYS A 151 -19.84 -0.15 -10.54
CA LYS A 151 -20.03 0.97 -11.46
C LYS A 151 -21.34 1.70 -11.12
N PRO A 152 -21.44 3.04 -11.28
CA PRO A 152 -22.65 3.80 -10.92
C PRO A 152 -23.93 3.21 -11.50
N GLN A 153 -23.87 2.70 -12.73
CA GLN A 153 -25.03 2.08 -13.42
C GLN A 153 -25.51 0.79 -12.76
N ASN A 154 -24.62 0.09 -12.05
CA ASN A 154 -24.89 -1.22 -11.41
C ASN A 154 -24.95 -1.12 -9.88
N SER A 155 -24.67 0.07 -9.33
CA SER A 155 -24.60 0.31 -7.90
C SER A 155 -26.00 0.37 -7.30
N LYS A 156 -26.23 -0.42 -6.24
CA LYS A 156 -27.48 -0.38 -5.47
C LYS A 156 -27.62 0.88 -4.61
N HIS A 157 -26.55 1.64 -4.49
CA HIS A 157 -26.47 2.86 -3.67
C HIS A 157 -26.68 4.15 -4.47
N VAL A 158 -26.79 4.06 -5.80
CA VAL A 158 -27.00 5.20 -6.70
C VAL A 158 -28.43 5.15 -7.21
N ASN A 159 -29.20 6.22 -6.96
CA ASN A 159 -30.56 6.35 -7.48
C ASN A 159 -30.56 6.94 -8.90
N GLU A 160 -31.74 6.93 -9.57
CA GLU A 160 -31.87 7.40 -10.97
C GLU A 160 -31.50 8.88 -11.14
N ALA A 161 -31.84 9.72 -10.16
CA ALA A 161 -31.51 11.15 -10.21
C ALA A 161 -30.00 11.40 -10.06
N GLU A 162 -29.35 10.66 -9.15
CA GLU A 162 -27.89 10.68 -8.99
C GLU A 162 -27.17 10.15 -10.23
N LEU A 163 -27.69 9.06 -10.83
CA LEU A 163 -27.13 8.51 -12.05
C LEU A 163 -27.22 9.51 -13.21
N ALA A 164 -28.38 10.17 -13.37
CA ALA A 164 -28.56 11.24 -14.35
C ALA A 164 -27.60 12.42 -14.10
N TYR A 165 -27.38 12.77 -12.82
CA TYR A 165 -26.42 13.82 -12.46
C TYR A 165 -24.98 13.42 -12.78
N ILE A 166 -24.56 12.19 -12.50
CA ILE A 166 -23.22 11.68 -12.82
C ILE A 166 -22.99 11.68 -14.33
N GLN A 167 -24.02 11.36 -15.11
CA GLN A 167 -23.95 11.18 -16.58
C GLN A 167 -24.31 12.43 -17.37
N GLN A 168 -24.43 13.59 -16.74
CA GLN A 168 -24.87 14.83 -17.42
C GLN A 168 -23.87 15.40 -18.44
N ASP A 169 -22.64 14.85 -18.52
CA ASP A 169 -21.55 15.33 -19.39
C ASP A 169 -21.22 14.34 -20.53
#